data_8a5ec3ac912dfe62aee25dfc2259aa6f
#
_entry.id   8a5ec3ac912dfe62aee25dfc2259aa6f
#
_cell.length_a   1.000
_cell.length_b   1.000
_cell.length_c   1.000
_cell.angle_alpha   90.00
_cell.angle_beta   90.00
_cell.angle_gamma   90.00
#
_symmetry.space_group_name_H-M   'P 1'
#
loop_
_entity.id
_entity.type
_entity.pdbx_description
1 polymer ?
#
loop_
_entity_poly.entity_id
_entity_poly.type
_entity_poly.pdbx_seq_one_letter_code
_entity_poly.pdbx_strand_id
1 'polypeptide(L)'
;MFLAVCIGAGVLCTTYKILFGDGDGHSKEVNQILGDKGYVKFYDRKQQAYIIELNIGSSFGDLEKLKGAFENLFKNEVEIINDNFRYYVKLVEKKVIPSLVPFQLFDTSHENGMKVAVAMGSDSPIYLDFTKVPHTLVAGATGWGKSIFTKNLILQIINNFPSAEFELFDFKAGIELGDFKDLKQTKSFIIRPHQAEDEINRIYDEIEDRFATITATNSRDWMAHNKKSCNKMTPKFIVIEEFTILLDQSKEMSVTLTKALAIARAVGVFFIFTSQRFDAKIIDSKIKANIDNRVCFHTADGTNSKVILDVTGAEKLNTVGRCLISIAGVIKEGQSLYAKENDVKKYTEAHIIKRRVAIEDTVTNNPKQNKKATNEPKTIDNKGVIIWD
;
A
#
# COMPACT_ATOMS: atom_id res chain seq x y z
N MET A 1 -18.28 -34.54 -58.40
CA MET A 1 -17.26 -33.95 -57.53
C MET A 1 -17.67 -32.65 -56.85
N PHE A 2 -18.57 -31.87 -57.43
CA PHE A 2 -19.09 -30.62 -56.79
C PHE A 2 -20.14 -30.85 -55.69
N LEU A 3 -20.89 -31.95 -55.69
CA LEU A 3 -21.89 -32.22 -54.64
C LEU A 3 -21.31 -32.71 -53.32
N ALA A 4 -20.13 -33.34 -53.35
CA ALA A 4 -19.44 -33.85 -52.16
C ALA A 4 -18.81 -32.70 -51.31
N VAL A 5 -18.43 -31.59 -51.92
CA VAL A 5 -17.83 -30.43 -51.21
C VAL A 5 -18.87 -29.64 -50.43
N CYS A 6 -20.09 -29.52 -50.96
CA CYS A 6 -21.17 -28.79 -50.25
C CYS A 6 -21.70 -29.59 -49.02
N ILE A 7 -21.72 -30.90 -49.09
CA ILE A 7 -22.16 -31.76 -47.97
C ILE A 7 -21.07 -31.74 -46.89
N GLY A 8 -19.77 -31.69 -47.25
CA GLY A 8 -18.67 -31.56 -46.32
C GLY A 8 -18.67 -30.27 -45.52
N ALA A 9 -18.97 -29.12 -46.17
CA ALA A 9 -19.05 -27.83 -45.51
C ALA A 9 -20.23 -27.74 -44.52
N GLY A 10 -21.40 -28.31 -44.89
CA GLY A 10 -22.56 -28.35 -43.99
C GLY A 10 -22.39 -29.26 -42.76
N VAL A 11 -21.74 -30.42 -42.93
CA VAL A 11 -21.40 -31.34 -41.83
C VAL A 11 -20.32 -30.78 -40.95
N LEU A 12 -19.32 -30.11 -41.52
CA LEU A 12 -18.31 -29.42 -40.73
C LEU A 12 -18.91 -28.25 -39.92
N CYS A 13 -19.84 -27.51 -40.49
CA CYS A 13 -20.48 -26.42 -39.76
C CYS A 13 -21.40 -26.92 -38.61
N THR A 14 -22.10 -28.06 -38.81
CA THR A 14 -22.93 -28.68 -37.77
C THR A 14 -22.09 -29.37 -36.69
N THR A 15 -21.05 -30.09 -37.07
CA THR A 15 -20.11 -30.68 -36.11
C THR A 15 -19.33 -29.60 -35.33
N TYR A 16 -18.99 -28.48 -35.94
CA TYR A 16 -18.36 -27.36 -35.29
C TYR A 16 -19.31 -26.71 -34.25
N LYS A 17 -20.60 -26.52 -34.59
CA LYS A 17 -21.62 -26.05 -33.64
C LYS A 17 -21.82 -27.03 -32.45
N ILE A 18 -21.74 -28.33 -32.69
CA ILE A 18 -21.90 -29.38 -31.65
C ILE A 18 -20.67 -29.42 -30.74
N LEU A 19 -19.45 -29.17 -31.28
CA LEU A 19 -18.21 -29.21 -30.49
C LEU A 19 -17.95 -27.93 -29.72
N PHE A 20 -18.38 -26.76 -30.21
CA PHE A 20 -18.03 -25.46 -29.61
C PHE A 20 -19.23 -24.71 -29.03
N GLY A 21 -20.46 -25.17 -29.25
CA GLY A 21 -21.69 -24.58 -28.74
C GLY A 21 -21.97 -23.16 -29.25
N ASP A 22 -23.16 -22.61 -28.96
CA ASP A 22 -23.57 -21.24 -29.32
C ASP A 22 -22.96 -20.16 -28.38
N GLY A 23 -21.77 -20.39 -27.86
CA GLY A 23 -21.10 -19.45 -26.97
C GLY A 23 -21.77 -19.31 -25.60
N ASP A 24 -21.70 -18.12 -25.03
CA ASP A 24 -22.38 -17.70 -23.80
C ASP A 24 -23.82 -17.22 -24.02
N GLY A 25 -24.37 -17.43 -25.20
CA GLY A 25 -25.72 -17.00 -25.59
C GLY A 25 -25.78 -15.65 -26.34
N HIS A 26 -24.68 -14.92 -26.46
CA HIS A 26 -24.64 -13.57 -27.04
C HIS A 26 -24.17 -13.50 -28.51
N SER A 27 -23.91 -14.63 -29.17
CA SER A 27 -23.39 -14.64 -30.55
C SER A 27 -24.30 -13.91 -31.56
N LYS A 28 -25.62 -13.90 -31.32
CA LYS A 28 -26.58 -13.19 -32.17
C LYS A 28 -26.46 -11.69 -31.99
N GLU A 29 -26.42 -11.22 -30.80
CA GLU A 29 -26.26 -9.81 -30.44
C GLU A 29 -24.89 -9.27 -30.89
N VAL A 30 -23.82 -10.07 -30.76
CA VAL A 30 -22.48 -9.74 -31.28
C VAL A 30 -22.55 -9.56 -32.81
N ASN A 31 -23.22 -10.48 -33.53
CA ASN A 31 -23.42 -10.34 -34.97
C ASN A 31 -24.25 -9.12 -35.37
N GLN A 32 -25.21 -8.71 -34.53
CA GLN A 32 -25.94 -7.47 -34.74
C GLN A 32 -25.05 -6.22 -34.64
N ILE A 33 -24.14 -6.21 -33.67
CA ILE A 33 -23.17 -5.12 -33.50
C ILE A 33 -22.16 -5.11 -34.65
N LEU A 34 -21.70 -6.27 -35.11
CA LEU A 34 -20.78 -6.38 -36.24
C LEU A 34 -21.42 -5.89 -37.56
N GLY A 35 -22.69 -6.15 -37.75
CA GLY A 35 -23.43 -5.74 -38.94
C GLY A 35 -22.79 -6.21 -40.24
N ASP A 36 -22.39 -5.25 -41.08
CA ASP A 36 -21.72 -5.50 -42.38
C ASP A 36 -20.19 -5.67 -42.26
N LYS A 37 -19.61 -5.49 -41.07
CA LYS A 37 -18.16 -5.52 -40.86
C LYS A 37 -17.58 -6.94 -40.71
N GLY A 38 -18.39 -7.88 -40.23
CA GLY A 38 -17.96 -9.24 -40.02
C GLY A 38 -19.02 -10.11 -39.35
N TYR A 39 -18.62 -11.28 -38.92
CA TYR A 39 -19.48 -12.20 -38.17
C TYR A 39 -18.70 -13.03 -37.18
N VAL A 40 -19.39 -13.55 -36.13
CA VAL A 40 -18.84 -14.47 -35.15
C VAL A 40 -18.61 -15.82 -35.83
N LYS A 41 -17.35 -16.25 -35.87
CA LYS A 41 -16.97 -17.59 -36.36
C LYS A 41 -17.26 -18.66 -35.31
N PHE A 42 -16.84 -18.42 -34.07
CA PHE A 42 -17.16 -19.22 -32.90
C PHE A 42 -16.76 -18.50 -31.62
N TYR A 43 -17.22 -19.02 -30.49
CA TYR A 43 -16.82 -18.56 -29.15
C TYR A 43 -15.84 -19.52 -28.51
N ASP A 44 -14.66 -19.05 -28.14
CA ASP A 44 -13.65 -19.83 -27.38
C ASP A 44 -13.91 -19.67 -25.89
N ARG A 45 -14.45 -20.74 -25.25
CA ARG A 45 -14.74 -20.75 -23.82
C ARG A 45 -13.50 -20.67 -22.93
N LYS A 46 -12.34 -21.17 -23.39
CA LYS A 46 -11.09 -21.12 -22.61
C LYS A 46 -10.52 -19.71 -22.55
N GLN A 47 -10.62 -19.00 -23.65
CA GLN A 47 -10.14 -17.62 -23.76
C GLN A 47 -11.22 -16.59 -23.43
N GLN A 48 -12.46 -17.01 -23.23
CA GLN A 48 -13.64 -16.12 -23.08
C GLN A 48 -13.71 -15.08 -24.20
N ALA A 49 -13.54 -15.52 -25.44
CA ALA A 49 -13.43 -14.64 -26.58
C ALA A 49 -14.29 -15.09 -27.76
N TYR A 50 -14.95 -14.13 -28.41
CA TYR A 50 -15.57 -14.32 -29.72
C TYR A 50 -14.52 -14.18 -30.79
N ILE A 51 -14.36 -15.22 -31.63
CA ILE A 51 -13.49 -15.16 -32.79
C ILE A 51 -14.30 -14.62 -33.96
N ILE A 52 -13.81 -13.50 -34.50
CA ILE A 52 -14.50 -12.75 -35.53
C ILE A 52 -13.84 -12.99 -36.87
N GLU A 53 -14.62 -13.19 -37.89
CA GLU A 53 -14.20 -13.13 -39.29
C GLU A 53 -14.71 -11.83 -39.92
N LEU A 54 -13.79 -11.00 -40.41
CA LEU A 54 -14.15 -9.73 -41.05
C LEU A 54 -14.56 -9.94 -42.48
N ASN A 55 -15.57 -9.18 -42.91
CA ASN A 55 -16.03 -9.17 -44.31
C ASN A 55 -15.01 -8.42 -45.19
N ILE A 56 -15.05 -8.71 -46.50
CA ILE A 56 -14.21 -8.04 -47.49
C ILE A 56 -14.46 -6.54 -47.42
N GLY A 57 -13.36 -5.76 -47.30
CA GLY A 57 -13.43 -4.30 -47.20
C GLY A 57 -13.50 -3.77 -45.75
N SER A 58 -13.65 -4.63 -44.75
CA SER A 58 -13.56 -4.26 -43.34
C SER A 58 -12.15 -4.41 -42.79
N SER A 59 -11.80 -3.57 -41.82
CA SER A 59 -10.47 -3.52 -41.19
C SER A 59 -10.55 -3.79 -39.69
N PHE A 60 -9.39 -4.07 -39.07
CA PHE A 60 -9.28 -4.13 -37.61
C PHE A 60 -9.74 -2.83 -36.94
N GLY A 61 -9.40 -1.66 -37.52
CA GLY A 61 -9.86 -0.37 -37.02
C GLY A 61 -11.37 -0.19 -37.03
N ASP A 62 -12.11 -0.88 -37.93
CA ASP A 62 -13.56 -0.86 -37.88
C ASP A 62 -14.11 -1.70 -36.73
N LEU A 63 -13.46 -2.80 -36.40
CA LEU A 63 -13.79 -3.61 -35.22
C LEU A 63 -13.50 -2.85 -33.92
N GLU A 64 -12.39 -2.13 -33.83
CA GLU A 64 -12.03 -1.31 -32.64
C GLU A 64 -13.08 -0.21 -32.38
N LYS A 65 -13.65 0.41 -33.40
CA LYS A 65 -14.73 1.41 -33.27
C LYS A 65 -16.00 0.85 -32.62
N LEU A 66 -16.20 -0.46 -32.69
CA LEU A 66 -17.35 -1.16 -32.09
C LEU A 66 -17.10 -1.56 -30.62
N LYS A 67 -15.91 -1.32 -30.06
CA LYS A 67 -15.55 -1.68 -28.69
C LYS A 67 -16.60 -1.24 -27.66
N GLY A 68 -17.01 0.05 -27.71
CA GLY A 68 -18.01 0.58 -26.79
C GLY A 68 -19.38 -0.10 -26.90
N ALA A 69 -19.78 -0.55 -28.08
CA ALA A 69 -21.03 -1.29 -28.26
C ALA A 69 -20.95 -2.70 -27.64
N PHE A 70 -19.79 -3.39 -27.75
CA PHE A 70 -19.56 -4.65 -27.08
C PHE A 70 -19.51 -4.51 -25.56
N GLU A 71 -18.85 -3.49 -25.04
CA GLU A 71 -18.81 -3.19 -23.60
C GLU A 71 -20.21 -2.96 -23.02
N ASN A 72 -21.07 -2.27 -23.75
CA ASN A 72 -22.47 -2.07 -23.39
C ASN A 72 -23.28 -3.37 -23.42
N LEU A 73 -23.08 -4.23 -24.43
CA LEU A 73 -23.74 -5.52 -24.53
C LEU A 73 -23.39 -6.43 -23.36
N PHE A 74 -22.09 -6.60 -23.10
CA PHE A 74 -21.60 -7.54 -22.08
C PHE A 74 -21.62 -6.94 -20.67
N LYS A 75 -21.86 -5.63 -20.53
CA LYS A 75 -21.72 -4.87 -19.28
C LYS A 75 -20.36 -5.13 -18.61
N ASN A 76 -19.35 -5.31 -19.44
CA ASN A 76 -18.00 -5.69 -19.04
C ASN A 76 -16.98 -5.04 -19.97
N GLU A 77 -15.73 -4.91 -19.52
CA GLU A 77 -14.65 -4.44 -20.37
C GLU A 77 -14.34 -5.48 -21.46
N VAL A 78 -14.01 -4.98 -22.66
CA VAL A 78 -13.73 -5.82 -23.82
C VAL A 78 -12.37 -5.46 -24.39
N GLU A 79 -11.58 -6.45 -24.70
CA GLU A 79 -10.32 -6.30 -25.43
C GLU A 79 -10.51 -6.76 -26.88
N ILE A 80 -10.15 -5.89 -27.84
CA ILE A 80 -10.14 -6.24 -29.25
C ILE A 80 -8.71 -6.62 -29.62
N ILE A 81 -8.51 -7.85 -30.08
CA ILE A 81 -7.20 -8.40 -30.36
C ILE A 81 -7.11 -8.78 -31.85
N ASN A 82 -5.95 -8.46 -32.45
CA ASN A 82 -5.54 -8.98 -33.75
C ASN A 82 -4.27 -9.83 -33.54
N ASP A 83 -4.41 -11.13 -33.71
CA ASP A 83 -3.30 -12.06 -33.65
C ASP A 83 -3.18 -12.79 -35.00
N ASN A 84 -2.21 -12.38 -35.83
CA ASN A 84 -1.93 -12.97 -37.13
C ASN A 84 -3.19 -13.12 -38.01
N PHE A 85 -3.92 -12.00 -38.19
CA PHE A 85 -5.19 -11.94 -38.95
C PHE A 85 -6.35 -12.74 -38.35
N ARG A 86 -6.24 -13.17 -37.09
CA ARG A 86 -7.34 -13.65 -36.29
C ARG A 86 -7.81 -12.56 -35.37
N TYR A 87 -9.11 -12.24 -35.43
CA TYR A 87 -9.68 -11.16 -34.68
C TYR A 87 -10.51 -11.71 -33.52
N TYR A 88 -10.31 -11.13 -32.35
CA TYR A 88 -10.96 -11.58 -31.14
C TYR A 88 -11.66 -10.41 -30.47
N VAL A 89 -12.90 -10.64 -30.02
CA VAL A 89 -13.58 -9.80 -29.05
C VAL A 89 -13.56 -10.56 -27.74
N LYS A 90 -12.58 -10.27 -26.88
CA LYS A 90 -12.33 -10.97 -25.65
C LYS A 90 -13.02 -10.26 -24.50
N LEU A 91 -13.80 -11.00 -23.72
CA LEU A 91 -14.34 -10.51 -22.46
C LEU A 91 -13.21 -10.46 -21.43
N VAL A 92 -12.95 -9.27 -20.93
CA VAL A 92 -12.01 -9.09 -19.82
C VAL A 92 -12.83 -9.23 -18.55
N GLU A 93 -12.53 -10.22 -17.73
CA GLU A 93 -13.11 -10.27 -16.40
C GLU A 93 -12.83 -8.94 -15.71
N LYS A 94 -13.89 -8.19 -15.40
CA LYS A 94 -13.74 -6.95 -14.65
C LYS A 94 -13.21 -7.31 -13.28
N LYS A 95 -11.91 -7.22 -13.15
CA LYS A 95 -11.24 -7.47 -11.89
C LYS A 95 -11.66 -6.39 -10.90
N VAL A 96 -12.60 -6.75 -10.06
CA VAL A 96 -13.20 -5.84 -9.08
C VAL A 96 -12.33 -5.86 -7.83
N ILE A 97 -11.89 -4.68 -7.41
CA ILE A 97 -11.25 -4.54 -6.10
C ILE A 97 -12.28 -4.92 -5.03
N PRO A 98 -12.00 -5.91 -4.14
CA PRO A 98 -12.94 -6.32 -3.12
C PRO A 98 -13.36 -5.14 -2.23
N SER A 99 -14.58 -5.15 -1.72
CA SER A 99 -15.07 -4.11 -0.80
C SER A 99 -14.57 -4.30 0.63
N LEU A 100 -14.13 -5.50 0.98
CA LEU A 100 -13.54 -5.85 2.27
C LEU A 100 -12.41 -6.86 2.04
N VAL A 101 -11.24 -6.57 2.60
CA VAL A 101 -10.10 -7.49 2.61
C VAL A 101 -9.74 -7.75 4.07
N PRO A 102 -9.95 -8.98 4.58
CA PRO A 102 -9.55 -9.34 5.93
C PRO A 102 -8.04 -9.12 6.13
N PHE A 103 -7.66 -8.76 7.34
CA PHE A 103 -6.25 -8.61 7.69
C PHE A 103 -5.51 -9.95 7.54
N GLN A 104 -4.34 -9.88 6.91
CA GLN A 104 -3.38 -10.96 6.82
C GLN A 104 -1.97 -10.40 6.75
N LEU A 105 -1.02 -11.14 7.25
CA LEU A 105 0.40 -10.80 7.14
C LEU A 105 0.94 -11.36 5.81
N PHE A 106 1.68 -10.53 5.09
CA PHE A 106 2.37 -10.92 3.87
C PHE A 106 3.86 -11.04 4.15
N ASP A 107 4.42 -12.20 3.88
CA ASP A 107 5.87 -12.41 4.04
C ASP A 107 6.60 -11.87 2.80
N THR A 108 7.30 -10.77 3.01
CA THR A 108 8.20 -10.13 2.03
C THR A 108 9.65 -10.08 2.53
N SER A 109 9.95 -10.75 3.62
CA SER A 109 11.26 -10.73 4.29
C SER A 109 12.41 -11.25 3.42
N HIS A 110 12.09 -12.11 2.44
CA HIS A 110 13.01 -12.68 1.48
C HIS A 110 13.25 -11.79 0.24
N GLU A 111 12.48 -10.72 0.08
CA GLU A 111 12.64 -9.81 -1.06
C GLU A 111 13.77 -8.81 -0.83
N ASN A 112 14.38 -8.35 -1.92
CA ASN A 112 15.34 -7.26 -1.84
C ASN A 112 14.63 -5.94 -1.54
N GLY A 113 15.07 -5.26 -0.47
CA GLY A 113 14.50 -3.99 -0.03
C GLY A 113 13.60 -4.12 1.19
N MET A 114 12.84 -3.07 1.48
CA MET A 114 11.89 -3.05 2.61
C MET A 114 10.46 -2.88 2.08
N LYS A 115 9.93 -3.97 1.53
CA LYS A 115 8.57 -4.02 0.99
C LYS A 115 7.57 -4.48 2.04
N VAL A 116 6.41 -3.85 2.05
CA VAL A 116 5.25 -4.26 2.86
C VAL A 116 3.97 -4.13 2.04
N ALA A 117 3.09 -5.10 2.18
CA ALA A 117 1.76 -5.05 1.58
C ALA A 117 0.87 -4.08 2.37
N VAL A 118 0.17 -3.19 1.67
CA VAL A 118 -0.65 -2.14 2.31
C VAL A 118 -2.12 -2.18 1.91
N ALA A 119 -2.41 -2.70 0.74
CA ALA A 119 -3.77 -2.81 0.22
C ALA A 119 -3.87 -3.94 -0.81
N MET A 120 -5.08 -4.36 -1.12
CA MET A 120 -5.37 -5.25 -2.23
C MET A 120 -5.87 -4.45 -3.43
N GLY A 121 -5.20 -4.58 -4.55
CA GLY A 121 -5.68 -4.09 -5.84
C GLY A 121 -6.67 -5.06 -6.47
N SER A 122 -6.97 -4.86 -7.76
CA SER A 122 -7.84 -5.76 -8.54
C SER A 122 -7.24 -7.16 -8.74
N ASP A 123 -5.93 -7.26 -8.85
CA ASP A 123 -5.22 -8.49 -9.21
C ASP A 123 -4.27 -9.00 -8.16
N SER A 124 -3.68 -8.10 -7.41
CA SER A 124 -2.57 -8.42 -6.52
C SER A 124 -2.46 -7.39 -5.39
N PRO A 125 -1.75 -7.74 -4.31
CA PRO A 125 -1.43 -6.79 -3.27
C PRO A 125 -0.63 -5.60 -3.82
N ILE A 126 -0.89 -4.41 -3.25
CA ILE A 126 -0.12 -3.20 -3.49
C ILE A 126 0.92 -3.10 -2.38
N TYR A 127 2.17 -2.90 -2.77
CA TYR A 127 3.30 -2.84 -1.86
C TYR A 127 3.90 -1.44 -1.81
N LEU A 128 4.31 -0.99 -0.63
CA LEU A 128 5.27 0.10 -0.45
C LEU A 128 6.66 -0.49 -0.27
N ASP A 129 7.67 0.13 -0.89
CA ASP A 129 9.07 -0.23 -0.74
C ASP A 129 9.84 0.97 -0.16
N PHE A 130 10.08 0.94 1.14
CA PHE A 130 10.71 2.05 1.87
C PHE A 130 12.16 2.29 1.44
N THR A 131 12.82 1.33 0.84
CA THR A 131 14.17 1.54 0.30
C THR A 131 14.15 2.35 -0.99
N LYS A 132 13.04 2.33 -1.74
CA LYS A 132 12.88 3.10 -2.97
C LYS A 132 12.22 4.44 -2.70
N VAL A 133 11.10 4.43 -1.97
CA VAL A 133 10.31 5.61 -1.63
C VAL A 133 10.13 5.65 -0.11
N PRO A 134 10.95 6.45 0.60
CA PRO A 134 11.18 6.25 2.03
C PRO A 134 10.05 6.74 2.93
N HIS A 135 9.32 7.77 2.51
CA HIS A 135 8.36 8.45 3.38
C HIS A 135 6.96 8.30 2.85
N THR A 136 6.01 8.14 3.79
CA THR A 136 4.60 7.89 3.45
C THR A 136 3.70 8.90 4.12
N LEU A 137 2.77 9.45 3.35
CA LEU A 137 1.69 10.30 3.81
C LEU A 137 0.38 9.53 3.74
N VAL A 138 -0.37 9.47 4.83
CA VAL A 138 -1.67 8.80 4.91
C VAL A 138 -2.74 9.83 5.25
N ALA A 139 -3.67 10.05 4.35
CA ALA A 139 -4.68 11.09 4.43
C ALA A 139 -6.10 10.55 4.28
N GLY A 140 -7.08 11.32 4.73
CA GLY A 140 -8.49 11.04 4.51
C GLY A 140 -9.39 11.49 5.66
N ALA A 141 -10.68 11.57 5.39
CA ALA A 141 -11.68 11.95 6.37
C ALA A 141 -11.80 10.93 7.52
N THR A 142 -12.36 11.37 8.64
CA THR A 142 -12.60 10.51 9.80
C THR A 142 -13.55 9.35 9.44
N GLY A 143 -13.26 8.15 9.95
CA GLY A 143 -14.10 6.97 9.72
C GLY A 143 -13.86 6.22 8.40
N TRP A 144 -12.94 6.67 7.54
CA TRP A 144 -12.67 6.03 6.24
C TRP A 144 -11.54 4.99 6.25
N GLY A 145 -10.99 4.65 7.42
CA GLY A 145 -10.05 3.52 7.56
C GLY A 145 -8.58 3.90 7.74
N LYS A 146 -8.24 5.19 7.85
CA LYS A 146 -6.87 5.68 8.00
C LYS A 146 -6.12 5.06 9.19
N SER A 147 -6.72 5.08 10.39
CA SER A 147 -6.10 4.53 11.61
C SER A 147 -5.89 3.00 11.52
N ILE A 148 -6.87 2.28 10.95
CA ILE A 148 -6.73 0.84 10.70
C ILE A 148 -5.60 0.57 9.71
N PHE A 149 -5.48 1.36 8.66
CA PHE A 149 -4.38 1.27 7.69
C PHE A 149 -3.02 1.48 8.37
N THR A 150 -2.88 2.51 9.20
CA THR A 150 -1.64 2.81 9.92
C THR A 150 -1.25 1.66 10.85
N LYS A 151 -2.20 1.11 11.61
CA LYS A 151 -1.98 -0.07 12.45
C LYS A 151 -1.54 -1.28 11.62
N ASN A 152 -2.21 -1.55 10.51
CA ASN A 152 -1.83 -2.64 9.60
C ASN A 152 -0.42 -2.45 9.04
N LEU A 153 -0.06 -1.23 8.65
CA LEU A 153 1.26 -0.91 8.15
C LEU A 153 2.35 -1.22 9.18
N ILE A 154 2.15 -0.81 10.45
CA ILE A 154 3.06 -1.13 11.56
C ILE A 154 3.17 -2.65 11.74
N LEU A 155 2.06 -3.39 11.74
CA LEU A 155 2.07 -4.85 11.89
C LEU A 155 2.81 -5.54 10.73
N GLN A 156 2.63 -5.11 9.49
CA GLN A 156 3.38 -5.62 8.33
C GLN A 156 4.88 -5.33 8.44
N ILE A 157 5.25 -4.13 8.93
CA ILE A 157 6.65 -3.78 9.15
C ILE A 157 7.27 -4.67 10.22
N ILE A 158 6.63 -4.86 11.36
CA ILE A 158 7.12 -5.70 12.45
C ILE A 158 7.27 -7.17 11.99
N ASN A 159 6.30 -7.68 11.24
CA ASN A 159 6.34 -9.04 10.72
C ASN A 159 7.54 -9.27 9.78
N ASN A 160 7.77 -8.34 8.87
CA ASN A 160 8.80 -8.52 7.84
C ASN A 160 10.20 -8.06 8.30
N PHE A 161 10.24 -7.11 9.25
CA PHE A 161 11.48 -6.51 9.76
C PHE A 161 11.46 -6.50 11.30
N PRO A 162 11.65 -7.67 11.96
CA PRO A 162 11.54 -7.78 13.42
C PRO A 162 12.56 -6.94 14.20
N SER A 163 13.66 -6.51 13.56
CA SER A 163 14.64 -5.60 14.13
C SER A 163 14.28 -4.13 13.97
N ALA A 164 13.22 -3.79 13.22
CA ALA A 164 12.82 -2.41 13.02
C ALA A 164 12.47 -1.74 14.36
N GLU A 165 12.86 -0.48 14.48
CA GLU A 165 12.57 0.35 15.65
C GLU A 165 11.49 1.38 15.30
N PHE A 166 10.68 1.76 16.29
CA PHE A 166 9.62 2.73 16.14
C PHE A 166 9.75 3.87 17.13
N GLU A 167 9.57 5.08 16.64
CA GLU A 167 9.28 6.28 17.42
C GLU A 167 7.84 6.69 17.09
N LEU A 168 6.96 6.67 18.06
CA LEU A 168 5.52 6.85 17.85
C LEU A 168 5.06 8.18 18.44
N PHE A 169 4.39 8.99 17.64
CA PHE A 169 3.78 10.24 18.06
C PHE A 169 2.27 10.14 17.88
N ASP A 170 1.51 10.21 18.96
CA ASP A 170 0.06 10.10 18.96
C ASP A 170 -0.57 11.26 19.74
N PHE A 171 -0.81 12.36 19.02
CA PHE A 171 -1.36 13.58 19.60
C PHE A 171 -2.86 13.51 19.92
N LYS A 172 -3.49 12.34 19.72
CA LYS A 172 -4.84 12.04 20.18
C LYS A 172 -4.85 11.31 21.53
N ALA A 173 -3.99 11.74 22.45
CA ALA A 173 -3.85 11.18 23.78
C ALA A 173 -3.45 9.68 23.80
N GLY A 174 -2.77 9.19 22.78
CA GLY A 174 -2.31 7.82 22.70
C GLY A 174 -3.39 6.79 22.35
N ILE A 175 -4.54 7.21 21.83
CA ILE A 175 -5.68 6.31 21.53
C ILE A 175 -5.42 5.53 20.24
N GLU A 176 -4.82 6.16 19.23
CA GLU A 176 -4.67 5.55 17.91
C GLU A 176 -3.53 4.53 17.86
N LEU A 177 -2.38 4.82 18.48
CA LEU A 177 -1.18 3.99 18.46
C LEU A 177 -0.88 3.28 19.79
N GLY A 178 -1.75 3.41 20.79
CA GLY A 178 -1.54 2.89 22.15
C GLY A 178 -1.29 1.37 22.20
N ASP A 179 -1.83 0.61 21.25
CA ASP A 179 -1.61 -0.84 21.15
C ASP A 179 -0.12 -1.21 20.92
N PHE A 180 0.69 -0.27 20.42
CA PHE A 180 2.09 -0.49 20.06
C PHE A 180 3.10 0.07 21.06
N LYS A 181 2.68 0.81 22.09
CA LYS A 181 3.55 1.50 23.03
C LYS A 181 4.49 0.57 23.79
N ASP A 182 4.01 -0.63 24.15
CA ASP A 182 4.74 -1.59 25.00
C ASP A 182 5.52 -2.65 24.19
N LEU A 183 5.63 -2.48 22.87
CA LEU A 183 6.39 -3.41 22.04
C LEU A 183 7.89 -3.23 22.24
N LYS A 184 8.64 -4.32 22.13
CA LYS A 184 10.11 -4.31 22.17
C LYS A 184 10.70 -3.34 21.13
N GLN A 185 10.04 -3.19 19.99
CA GLN A 185 10.47 -2.35 18.89
C GLN A 185 10.22 -0.85 19.12
N THR A 186 9.30 -0.49 20.02
CA THR A 186 8.97 0.91 20.30
C THR A 186 10.01 1.51 21.25
N LYS A 187 10.67 2.57 20.81
CA LYS A 187 11.73 3.27 21.54
C LYS A 187 11.19 4.49 22.29
N SER A 188 10.28 5.23 21.65
CA SER A 188 9.58 6.35 22.30
C SER A 188 8.11 6.37 21.92
N PHE A 189 7.27 6.92 22.83
CA PHE A 189 5.84 7.10 22.64
C PHE A 189 5.44 8.48 23.14
N ILE A 190 5.26 9.42 22.22
CA ILE A 190 5.01 10.84 22.49
C ILE A 190 3.53 11.16 22.29
N ILE A 191 2.87 11.63 23.35
CA ILE A 191 1.43 11.93 23.32
C ILE A 191 1.12 13.43 23.43
N ARG A 192 2.12 14.25 23.73
CA ARG A 192 1.95 15.69 23.93
C ARG A 192 2.73 16.50 22.91
N PRO A 193 2.09 17.41 22.15
CA PRO A 193 2.75 18.16 21.08
C PRO A 193 4.00 18.95 21.53
N HIS A 194 3.99 19.52 22.74
CA HIS A 194 5.13 20.31 23.24
C HIS A 194 6.41 19.50 23.49
N GLN A 195 6.32 18.18 23.54
CA GLN A 195 7.48 17.26 23.69
C GLN A 195 8.05 16.84 22.35
N ALA A 196 7.28 17.08 21.28
CA ALA A 196 7.64 16.59 19.96
C ALA A 196 8.85 17.32 19.37
N GLU A 197 9.08 18.59 19.72
CA GLU A 197 10.21 19.35 19.20
C GLU A 197 11.55 18.80 19.68
N ASP A 198 11.67 18.54 20.98
CA ASP A 198 12.87 17.93 21.56
C ASP A 198 13.15 16.56 20.92
N GLU A 199 12.09 15.76 20.74
CA GLU A 199 12.22 14.41 20.18
C GLU A 199 12.55 14.43 18.67
N ILE A 200 11.97 15.35 17.90
CA ILE A 200 12.32 15.52 16.48
C ILE A 200 13.76 16.00 16.31
N ASN A 201 14.22 16.89 17.18
CA ASN A 201 15.63 17.31 17.18
C ASN A 201 16.56 16.15 17.54
N ARG A 202 16.24 15.32 18.57
CA ARG A 202 16.98 14.11 18.90
C ARG A 202 17.03 13.12 17.72
N ILE A 203 15.91 12.94 17.02
CA ILE A 203 15.86 12.06 15.83
C ILE A 203 16.74 12.63 14.72
N TYR A 204 16.73 13.95 14.53
CA TYR A 204 17.57 14.60 13.53
C TYR A 204 19.06 14.43 13.85
N ASP A 205 19.48 14.63 15.10
CA ASP A 205 20.86 14.40 15.54
C ASP A 205 21.28 12.94 15.30
N GLU A 206 20.40 11.97 15.62
CA GLU A 206 20.65 10.56 15.31
C GLU A 206 20.81 10.29 13.80
N ILE A 207 20.03 10.97 12.97
CA ILE A 207 20.15 10.89 11.49
C ILE A 207 21.53 11.40 11.05
N GLU A 208 22.01 12.52 11.59
CA GLU A 208 23.31 13.10 11.29
C GLU A 208 24.46 12.17 11.75
N ASP A 209 24.36 11.58 12.93
CA ASP A 209 25.34 10.61 13.45
C ASP A 209 25.42 9.34 12.59
N ARG A 210 24.27 8.82 12.17
CA ARG A 210 24.21 7.69 11.25
C ARG A 210 24.81 8.06 9.89
N PHE A 211 24.57 9.27 9.40
CA PHE A 211 25.15 9.76 8.16
C PHE A 211 26.67 9.90 8.24
N ALA A 212 27.20 10.43 9.34
CA ALA A 212 28.63 10.48 9.60
C ALA A 212 29.26 9.07 9.61
N THR A 213 28.59 8.08 10.23
CA THR A 213 29.02 6.70 10.28
C THR A 213 29.07 6.06 8.88
N ILE A 214 28.06 6.31 8.02
CA ILE A 214 28.02 5.82 6.63
C ILE A 214 29.17 6.43 5.83
N THR A 215 29.44 7.71 6.02
CA THR A 215 30.53 8.44 5.36
C THR A 215 31.89 7.87 5.81
N ALA A 216 32.10 7.69 7.11
CA ALA A 216 33.35 7.13 7.66
C ALA A 216 33.64 5.71 7.16
N THR A 217 32.61 4.91 6.86
CA THR A 217 32.76 3.55 6.29
C THR A 217 32.78 3.51 4.77
N ASN A 218 32.79 4.68 4.11
CA ASN A 218 32.72 4.81 2.65
C ASN A 218 31.59 3.93 2.06
N SER A 219 30.40 4.07 2.63
CA SER A 219 29.20 3.35 2.21
C SER A 219 28.22 4.33 1.56
N ARG A 220 27.46 3.90 0.56
CA ARG A 220 26.46 4.76 -0.12
C ARG A 220 25.18 4.93 0.68
N ASP A 221 24.86 3.93 1.52
CA ASP A 221 23.64 3.88 2.33
C ASP A 221 23.82 2.90 3.50
N TRP A 222 22.84 2.88 4.43
CA TRP A 222 22.84 2.02 5.62
C TRP A 222 22.88 0.51 5.28
N MET A 223 22.26 0.07 4.15
CA MET A 223 22.31 -1.33 3.74
C MET A 223 23.71 -1.73 3.26
N ALA A 224 24.38 -0.84 2.52
CA ALA A 224 25.76 -1.05 2.11
C ALA A 224 26.71 -1.02 3.30
N HIS A 225 26.48 -0.14 4.30
CA HIS A 225 27.19 -0.14 5.58
C HIS A 225 26.98 -1.47 6.31
N ASN A 226 25.73 -1.94 6.41
CA ASN A 226 25.42 -3.19 7.09
C ASN A 226 26.05 -4.44 6.45
N LYS A 227 26.39 -4.40 5.16
CA LYS A 227 27.12 -5.49 4.50
C LYS A 227 28.59 -5.53 4.92
N LYS A 228 29.18 -4.38 5.26
CA LYS A 228 30.60 -4.23 5.57
C LYS A 228 30.90 -4.23 7.08
N SER A 229 30.01 -3.69 7.88
CA SER A 229 30.21 -3.44 9.31
C SER A 229 29.63 -4.57 10.18
N CYS A 230 30.30 -4.89 11.29
CA CYS A 230 29.72 -5.71 12.35
C CYS A 230 28.69 -4.95 13.18
N ASN A 231 28.84 -3.63 13.28
CA ASN A 231 27.86 -2.76 13.94
C ASN A 231 26.76 -2.39 12.95
N LYS A 232 25.65 -3.11 13.01
CA LYS A 232 24.53 -2.96 12.08
C LYS A 232 23.63 -1.79 12.47
N MET A 233 23.26 -0.98 11.52
CA MET A 233 22.17 0.00 11.66
C MET A 233 20.82 -0.70 11.51
N THR A 234 19.95 -0.55 12.49
CA THR A 234 18.55 -1.01 12.41
C THR A 234 17.70 -0.01 11.67
N PRO A 235 16.75 -0.45 10.82
CA PRO A 235 15.78 0.46 10.22
C PRO A 235 14.87 1.06 11.30
N LYS A 236 14.60 2.36 11.19
CA LYS A 236 13.80 3.11 12.16
C LYS A 236 12.60 3.75 11.46
N PHE A 237 11.42 3.61 12.04
CA PHE A 237 10.18 4.19 11.55
C PHE A 237 9.66 5.23 12.54
N ILE A 238 9.47 6.44 12.04
CA ILE A 238 8.90 7.55 12.79
C ILE A 238 7.45 7.69 12.34
N VAL A 239 6.52 7.32 13.20
CA VAL A 239 5.08 7.37 12.92
C VAL A 239 4.47 8.54 13.64
N ILE A 240 3.92 9.50 12.89
CA ILE A 240 3.35 10.72 13.45
C ILE A 240 1.87 10.80 13.09
N GLU A 241 1.03 10.50 14.09
CA GLU A 241 -0.42 10.61 13.96
C GLU A 241 -0.85 12.07 14.15
N GLU A 242 -1.64 12.59 13.21
CA GLU A 242 -2.11 13.98 13.11
C GLU A 242 -0.96 15.01 13.04
N PHE A 243 -0.06 14.78 12.08
CA PHE A 243 1.20 15.53 11.97
C PHE A 243 1.02 17.04 11.71
N THR A 244 -0.15 17.49 11.26
CA THR A 244 -0.47 18.92 11.14
C THR A 244 -0.41 19.63 12.49
N ILE A 245 -0.72 18.94 13.59
CA ILE A 245 -0.56 19.49 14.94
C ILE A 245 0.92 19.80 15.23
N LEU A 246 1.82 18.97 14.74
CA LEU A 246 3.25 19.17 14.88
C LEU A 246 3.72 20.44 14.14
N LEU A 247 3.28 20.62 12.90
CA LEU A 247 3.68 21.75 12.07
C LEU A 247 3.16 23.10 12.59
N ASP A 248 2.04 23.07 13.32
CA ASP A 248 1.46 24.27 13.94
C ASP A 248 2.24 24.74 15.19
N GLN A 249 3.16 23.92 15.75
CA GLN A 249 3.87 24.26 16.99
C GLN A 249 5.01 25.25 16.74
N SER A 250 5.86 25.01 15.74
CA SER A 250 7.03 25.85 15.50
C SER A 250 7.49 25.77 14.04
N LYS A 251 7.99 26.92 13.55
CA LYS A 251 8.61 26.97 12.21
C LYS A 251 9.95 26.26 12.18
N GLU A 252 10.69 26.33 13.28
CA GLU A 252 11.98 25.67 13.47
C GLU A 252 11.83 24.17 13.30
N MET A 253 10.80 23.58 13.89
CA MET A 253 10.47 22.15 13.73
C MET A 253 10.19 21.77 12.27
N SER A 254 9.45 22.60 11.53
CA SER A 254 9.22 22.39 10.09
C SER A 254 10.54 22.39 9.30
N VAL A 255 11.49 23.25 9.66
CA VAL A 255 12.82 23.29 9.04
C VAL A 255 13.63 22.03 9.38
N THR A 256 13.69 21.63 10.67
CA THR A 256 14.38 20.42 11.12
C THR A 256 13.80 19.17 10.41
N LEU A 257 12.48 19.05 10.37
CA LEU A 257 11.80 17.95 9.69
C LEU A 257 12.13 17.90 8.19
N THR A 258 12.16 19.05 7.51
CA THR A 258 12.53 19.12 6.09
C THR A 258 13.95 18.63 5.85
N LYS A 259 14.91 19.01 6.71
CA LYS A 259 16.31 18.55 6.65
C LYS A 259 16.39 17.03 6.90
N ALA A 260 15.69 16.55 7.94
CA ALA A 260 15.64 15.12 8.27
C ALA A 260 15.14 14.30 7.09
N LEU A 261 14.02 14.66 6.49
CA LEU A 261 13.42 13.94 5.36
C LEU A 261 14.37 13.85 4.15
N ALA A 262 15.17 14.89 3.90
CA ALA A 262 16.05 14.90 2.74
C ALA A 262 17.17 13.85 2.81
N ILE A 263 17.63 13.45 4.01
CA ILE A 263 18.76 12.54 4.20
C ILE A 263 18.40 11.20 4.87
N ALA A 264 17.24 11.11 5.51
CA ALA A 264 16.81 9.99 6.34
C ALA A 264 16.86 8.63 5.62
N ARG A 265 16.49 8.59 4.32
CA ARG A 265 16.53 7.36 3.51
C ARG A 265 17.92 6.71 3.50
N ALA A 266 18.96 7.51 3.32
CA ALA A 266 20.33 7.00 3.22
C ALA A 266 20.78 6.29 4.51
N VAL A 267 20.22 6.69 5.65
CA VAL A 267 20.56 6.17 6.99
C VAL A 267 19.54 5.19 7.56
N GLY A 268 18.55 4.77 6.76
CA GLY A 268 17.55 3.77 7.17
C GLY A 268 16.49 4.32 8.14
N VAL A 269 16.16 5.61 8.05
CA VAL A 269 15.08 6.24 8.82
C VAL A 269 13.93 6.62 7.89
N PHE A 270 12.72 6.22 8.26
CA PHE A 270 11.53 6.33 7.44
C PHE A 270 10.41 7.02 8.22
N PHE A 271 9.75 7.99 7.60
CA PHE A 271 8.66 8.71 8.23
C PHE A 271 7.32 8.27 7.65
N ILE A 272 6.34 8.07 8.53
CA ILE A 272 4.94 7.78 8.21
C ILE A 272 4.11 8.87 8.87
N PHE A 273 3.54 9.75 8.07
CA PHE A 273 2.70 10.84 8.51
C PHE A 273 1.24 10.50 8.30
N THR A 274 0.41 10.78 9.29
CA THR A 274 -1.02 10.71 9.11
C THR A 274 -1.67 12.06 9.39
N SER A 275 -2.78 12.36 8.72
CA SER A 275 -3.63 13.48 9.10
C SER A 275 -5.04 13.34 8.54
N GLN A 276 -6.00 14.00 9.19
CA GLN A 276 -7.38 14.10 8.72
C GLN A 276 -7.60 15.28 7.80
N ARG A 277 -6.79 16.33 7.95
CA ARG A 277 -6.89 17.57 7.17
C ARG A 277 -5.53 17.93 6.61
N PHE A 278 -5.49 18.13 5.31
CA PHE A 278 -4.32 18.67 4.64
C PHE A 278 -4.71 20.01 4.04
N ASP A 279 -4.42 21.07 4.79
CA ASP A 279 -4.47 22.42 4.24
C ASP A 279 -3.12 22.69 3.53
N ALA A 280 -3.19 23.13 2.28
CA ALA A 280 -2.02 23.50 1.49
C ALA A 280 -1.19 24.63 2.15
N LYS A 281 -1.78 25.37 3.10
CA LYS A 281 -1.09 26.40 3.87
C LYS A 281 -0.27 25.82 5.03
N ILE A 282 -0.60 24.63 5.52
CA ILE A 282 0.04 24.01 6.68
C ILE A 282 1.23 23.15 6.24
N ILE A 283 1.10 22.45 5.11
CA ILE A 283 2.17 21.57 4.62
C ILE A 283 3.08 22.36 3.69
N ASP A 284 4.28 22.67 4.16
CA ASP A 284 5.32 23.26 3.32
C ASP A 284 5.54 22.36 2.08
N SER A 285 5.60 23.01 0.92
CA SER A 285 5.88 22.33 -0.36
C SER A 285 7.18 21.53 -0.32
N LYS A 286 8.17 21.96 0.47
CA LYS A 286 9.45 21.25 0.67
C LYS A 286 9.28 19.94 1.44
N ILE A 287 8.40 19.90 2.45
CA ILE A 287 8.05 18.66 3.15
C ILE A 287 7.34 17.71 2.18
N LYS A 288 6.32 18.22 1.47
CA LYS A 288 5.56 17.45 0.50
C LYS A 288 6.43 16.85 -0.62
N ALA A 289 7.44 17.61 -1.09
CA ALA A 289 8.36 17.18 -2.14
C ALA A 289 9.26 15.99 -1.72
N ASN A 290 9.41 15.73 -0.42
CA ASN A 290 10.16 14.57 0.10
C ASN A 290 9.27 13.35 0.38
N ILE A 291 7.94 13.44 0.15
CA ILE A 291 7.00 12.37 0.48
C ILE A 291 6.29 11.91 -0.79
N ASP A 292 6.84 10.89 -1.45
CA ASP A 292 6.36 10.39 -2.74
C ASP A 292 5.44 9.17 -2.62
N ASN A 293 5.38 8.50 -1.45
CA ASN A 293 4.29 7.58 -1.14
C ASN A 293 3.15 8.34 -0.49
N ARG A 294 1.99 8.35 -1.13
CA ARG A 294 0.79 9.02 -0.60
C ARG A 294 -0.41 8.12 -0.69
N VAL A 295 -1.04 7.88 0.44
CA VAL A 295 -2.26 7.07 0.56
C VAL A 295 -3.40 8.00 0.93
N CYS A 296 -4.40 8.10 0.08
CA CYS A 296 -5.54 8.97 0.28
C CYS A 296 -6.83 8.15 0.32
N PHE A 297 -7.46 8.11 1.48
CA PHE A 297 -8.82 7.64 1.66
C PHE A 297 -9.80 8.71 1.21
N HIS A 298 -11.10 8.44 1.32
CA HIS A 298 -12.13 9.42 0.96
C HIS A 298 -11.86 10.81 1.54
N THR A 299 -12.06 11.84 0.70
CA THR A 299 -11.96 13.25 1.07
C THR A 299 -13.30 13.96 0.82
N ALA A 300 -13.53 15.06 1.54
CA ALA A 300 -14.79 15.80 1.42
C ALA A 300 -15.02 16.39 0.01
N ASP A 301 -13.94 16.75 -0.68
CA ASP A 301 -13.98 17.35 -2.01
C ASP A 301 -12.72 17.05 -2.83
N GLY A 302 -12.75 17.40 -4.11
CA GLY A 302 -11.63 17.20 -5.03
C GLY A 302 -10.44 18.11 -4.75
N THR A 303 -10.61 19.24 -4.05
CA THR A 303 -9.53 20.14 -3.66
C THR A 303 -8.63 19.45 -2.63
N ASN A 304 -9.23 18.82 -1.62
CA ASN A 304 -8.50 18.04 -0.62
C ASN A 304 -7.77 16.85 -1.27
N SER A 305 -8.42 16.13 -2.19
CA SER A 305 -7.76 15.09 -2.98
C SER A 305 -6.53 15.63 -3.71
N LYS A 306 -6.67 16.77 -4.39
CA LYS A 306 -5.59 17.40 -5.15
C LYS A 306 -4.45 17.89 -4.26
N VAL A 307 -4.73 18.41 -3.06
CA VAL A 307 -3.69 18.80 -2.09
C VAL A 307 -2.81 17.60 -1.71
N ILE A 308 -3.40 16.42 -1.57
CA ILE A 308 -2.70 15.21 -1.13
C ILE A 308 -2.01 14.51 -2.30
N LEU A 309 -2.77 14.21 -3.38
CA LEU A 309 -2.34 13.35 -4.47
C LEU A 309 -1.86 14.09 -5.72
N ASP A 310 -1.98 15.42 -5.76
CA ASP A 310 -1.83 16.27 -6.95
C ASP A 310 -2.90 16.06 -8.03
N VAL A 311 -3.86 15.15 -7.78
CA VAL A 311 -5.02 14.86 -8.65
C VAL A 311 -6.30 14.77 -7.83
N THR A 312 -7.44 14.93 -8.48
CA THR A 312 -8.77 14.65 -7.92
C THR A 312 -9.07 13.15 -8.01
N GLY A 313 -10.06 12.66 -7.26
CA GLY A 313 -10.56 11.28 -7.34
C GLY A 313 -10.84 10.64 -5.99
N ALA A 314 -10.13 11.02 -4.92
CA ALA A 314 -10.36 10.48 -3.60
C ALA A 314 -11.76 10.85 -3.04
N GLU A 315 -12.34 11.97 -3.48
CA GLU A 315 -13.71 12.40 -3.16
C GLU A 315 -14.78 11.46 -3.75
N LYS A 316 -14.43 10.65 -4.74
CA LYS A 316 -15.33 9.70 -5.38
C LYS A 316 -15.33 8.32 -4.75
N LEU A 317 -14.40 8.07 -3.83
CA LEU A 317 -14.33 6.81 -3.11
C LEU A 317 -15.57 6.67 -2.21
N ASN A 318 -16.31 5.58 -2.36
CA ASN A 318 -17.58 5.34 -1.68
C ASN A 318 -17.59 4.10 -0.79
N THR A 319 -16.45 3.43 -0.66
CA THR A 319 -16.29 2.22 0.14
C THR A 319 -15.29 2.49 1.27
N VAL A 320 -15.65 2.21 2.52
CA VAL A 320 -14.75 2.35 3.66
C VAL A 320 -13.52 1.46 3.48
N GLY A 321 -12.33 2.02 3.72
CA GLY A 321 -11.06 1.32 3.50
C GLY A 321 -10.56 1.37 2.04
N ARG A 322 -11.35 1.89 1.10
CA ARG A 322 -10.91 2.16 -0.26
C ARG A 322 -10.00 3.38 -0.27
N CYS A 323 -8.88 3.28 -0.99
CA CYS A 323 -7.90 4.35 -1.06
C CYS A 323 -7.24 4.46 -2.44
N LEU A 324 -6.80 5.65 -2.77
CA LEU A 324 -5.87 5.91 -3.87
C LEU A 324 -4.45 5.94 -3.30
N ILE A 325 -3.55 5.19 -3.91
CA ILE A 325 -2.15 5.05 -3.47
C ILE A 325 -1.26 5.55 -4.59
N SER A 326 -0.59 6.68 -4.35
CA SER A 326 0.44 7.22 -5.23
C SER A 326 1.80 6.70 -4.77
N ILE A 327 2.52 6.04 -5.66
CA ILE A 327 3.89 5.54 -5.43
C ILE A 327 4.77 6.14 -6.52
N ALA A 328 5.65 7.07 -6.16
CA ALA A 328 6.48 7.81 -7.11
C ALA A 328 5.65 8.39 -8.29
N GLY A 329 4.49 8.96 -7.99
CA GLY A 329 3.59 9.59 -8.97
C GLY A 329 2.65 8.63 -9.72
N VAL A 330 2.81 7.32 -9.57
CA VAL A 330 1.89 6.33 -10.16
C VAL A 330 0.76 6.04 -9.18
N ILE A 331 -0.49 6.32 -9.60
CA ILE A 331 -1.67 6.14 -8.76
C ILE A 331 -2.31 4.78 -9.02
N LYS A 332 -2.60 4.07 -7.94
CA LYS A 332 -3.34 2.80 -7.93
C LYS A 332 -4.51 2.91 -6.96
N GLU A 333 -5.65 2.34 -7.32
CA GLU A 333 -6.75 2.15 -6.38
C GLU A 333 -6.60 0.80 -5.69
N GLY A 334 -6.87 0.78 -4.38
CA GLY A 334 -6.81 -0.44 -3.59
C GLY A 334 -7.77 -0.42 -2.40
N GLN A 335 -8.06 -1.60 -1.87
CA GLN A 335 -8.78 -1.79 -0.62
C GLN A 335 -7.79 -2.10 0.50
N SER A 336 -7.74 -1.25 1.51
CA SER A 336 -6.94 -1.47 2.72
C SER A 336 -7.34 -2.77 3.41
N LEU A 337 -6.37 -3.43 4.02
CA LEU A 337 -6.64 -4.59 4.87
C LEU A 337 -7.44 -4.15 6.12
N TYR A 338 -8.37 -4.96 6.55
CA TYR A 338 -9.20 -4.69 7.72
C TYR A 338 -8.77 -5.56 8.90
N ALA A 339 -7.97 -5.02 9.80
CA ALA A 339 -7.68 -5.64 11.10
C ALA A 339 -8.77 -5.24 12.10
N LYS A 340 -9.38 -6.22 12.72
CA LYS A 340 -10.23 -6.00 13.89
C LYS A 340 -9.35 -5.61 15.08
N GLU A 341 -9.89 -4.86 16.00
CA GLU A 341 -9.16 -4.45 17.22
C GLU A 341 -8.57 -5.65 17.99
N ASN A 342 -9.33 -6.74 18.06
CA ASN A 342 -8.86 -7.97 18.70
C ASN A 342 -7.69 -8.63 17.94
N ASP A 343 -7.59 -8.49 16.61
CA ASP A 343 -6.47 -9.03 15.85
C ASP A 343 -5.20 -8.24 16.16
N VAL A 344 -5.29 -6.90 16.23
CA VAL A 344 -4.17 -6.04 16.61
C VAL A 344 -3.67 -6.38 18.01
N LYS A 345 -4.58 -6.46 18.99
CA LYS A 345 -4.24 -6.82 20.38
C LYS A 345 -3.57 -8.18 20.47
N LYS A 346 -4.15 -9.19 19.84
CA LYS A 346 -3.59 -10.55 19.82
C LYS A 346 -2.15 -10.58 19.29
N TYR A 347 -1.88 -9.83 18.22
CA TYR A 347 -0.56 -9.76 17.64
C TYR A 347 0.44 -9.02 18.54
N THR A 348 0.05 -7.87 19.09
CA THR A 348 0.89 -7.07 19.98
C THR A 348 1.17 -7.80 21.29
N GLU A 349 0.17 -8.41 21.92
CA GLU A 349 0.32 -9.22 23.13
C GLU A 349 1.31 -10.37 22.97
N ALA A 350 1.30 -11.06 21.82
CA ALA A 350 2.24 -12.12 21.53
C ALA A 350 3.71 -11.61 21.51
N HIS A 351 3.95 -10.37 21.10
CA HIS A 351 5.27 -9.73 21.09
C HIS A 351 5.68 -9.23 22.49
N ILE A 352 4.75 -8.74 23.28
CA ILE A 352 4.97 -8.33 24.69
C ILE A 352 5.31 -9.57 25.56
N ILE A 353 4.59 -10.67 25.40
CA ILE A 353 4.81 -11.90 26.14
C ILE A 353 6.24 -12.45 25.89
N LYS A 354 6.72 -12.45 24.65
CA LYS A 354 8.10 -12.86 24.33
C LYS A 354 9.15 -12.01 25.03
N ARG A 355 8.88 -10.73 25.23
CA ARG A 355 9.76 -9.83 26.00
C ARG A 355 9.81 -10.21 27.48
N ARG A 356 8.66 -10.49 28.10
CA ARG A 356 8.58 -10.88 29.50
C ARG A 356 9.35 -12.18 29.80
N VAL A 357 9.18 -13.19 28.96
CA VAL A 357 9.92 -14.46 29.07
C VAL A 357 11.42 -14.23 28.94
N ALA A 358 11.91 -13.42 28.03
CA ALA A 358 13.33 -13.12 27.88
C ALA A 358 13.92 -12.40 29.10
N ILE A 359 13.14 -11.56 29.80
CA ILE A 359 13.57 -10.88 31.03
C ILE A 359 13.58 -11.84 32.20
N GLU A 360 12.61 -12.73 32.33
CA GLU A 360 12.55 -13.74 33.38
C GLU A 360 13.72 -14.75 33.27
N ASP A 361 14.04 -15.21 32.07
CA ASP A 361 15.17 -16.11 31.81
C ASP A 361 16.54 -15.47 32.14
N THR A 362 16.68 -14.15 31.91
CA THR A 362 17.91 -13.43 32.26
C THR A 362 18.05 -13.18 33.76
N VAL A 363 16.93 -12.99 34.48
CA VAL A 363 16.91 -12.76 35.94
C VAL A 363 17.16 -14.06 36.71
N THR A 364 16.63 -15.20 36.23
CA THR A 364 16.82 -16.49 36.93
C THR A 364 18.24 -17.08 36.83
N ASN A 365 19.02 -16.65 35.82
CA ASN A 365 20.40 -17.11 35.63
C ASN A 365 21.47 -16.30 36.38
N ASN A 366 21.08 -15.32 37.23
CA ASN A 366 22.02 -14.54 38.01
C ASN A 366 21.69 -14.63 39.53
N PRO A 367 22.31 -15.58 40.29
CA PRO A 367 21.89 -15.94 41.66
C PRO A 367 22.26 -14.92 42.77
N LYS A 368 22.62 -13.69 42.48
CA LYS A 368 23.09 -12.73 43.48
C LYS A 368 22.39 -11.37 43.58
N GLN A 369 21.22 -11.17 42.99
CA GLN A 369 20.48 -9.92 43.22
C GLN A 369 18.96 -10.17 43.36
N ASN A 370 18.58 -10.63 44.58
CA ASN A 370 17.18 -10.56 45.02
C ASN A 370 16.84 -9.13 45.45
N LYS A 371 16.47 -8.28 44.49
CA LYS A 371 15.63 -7.09 44.73
C LYS A 371 14.42 -7.23 43.84
N LYS A 372 13.24 -7.26 44.49
CA LYS A 372 11.95 -7.25 43.81
C LYS A 372 11.92 -6.16 42.73
N ALA A 373 11.93 -6.55 41.48
CA ALA A 373 11.64 -5.64 40.39
C ALA A 373 10.14 -5.42 40.38
N THR A 374 9.71 -4.28 40.89
CA THR A 374 8.37 -3.76 40.69
C THR A 374 8.23 -3.34 39.22
N ASN A 375 7.17 -3.81 38.60
CA ASN A 375 6.80 -3.52 37.18
C ASN A 375 6.29 -2.07 36.99
N GLU A 376 6.93 -1.09 37.56
CA GLU A 376 6.64 0.30 37.28
C GLU A 376 7.61 0.81 36.22
N PRO A 377 7.14 1.61 35.23
CA PRO A 377 8.02 2.28 34.28
C PRO A 377 9.06 3.06 35.07
N LYS A 378 10.34 2.87 34.74
CA LYS A 378 11.45 3.34 35.56
C LYS A 378 11.50 4.85 35.76
N THR A 379 10.92 5.61 34.87
CA THR A 379 10.62 7.03 35.08
C THR A 379 9.66 7.55 34.00
N ILE A 380 8.61 8.20 34.42
CA ILE A 380 8.03 9.29 33.64
C ILE A 380 8.93 10.46 34.00
N ASP A 381 9.70 11.00 33.05
CA ASP A 381 10.43 12.21 33.30
C ASP A 381 9.42 13.33 33.65
N ASN A 382 9.88 14.40 34.26
CA ASN A 382 9.03 15.56 34.61
C ASN A 382 8.30 16.18 33.38
N LYS A 383 8.50 15.62 32.18
CA LYS A 383 7.95 16.05 30.90
C LYS A 383 6.93 15.07 30.33
N GLY A 384 6.70 13.90 30.98
CA GLY A 384 5.69 12.90 30.56
C GLY A 384 6.12 11.98 29.40
N VAL A 385 7.41 11.85 29.16
CA VAL A 385 7.99 10.90 28.20
C VAL A 385 8.20 9.57 28.92
N ILE A 386 7.67 8.48 28.35
CA ILE A 386 7.94 7.10 28.82
C ILE A 386 9.15 6.62 28.05
N ILE A 387 10.30 6.52 28.73
CA ILE A 387 11.55 6.00 28.15
C ILE A 387 11.70 4.55 28.62
N TRP A 388 12.00 3.68 27.68
CA TRP A 388 12.27 2.26 27.91
C TRP A 388 13.73 1.97 27.58
N ASP A 389 14.47 1.39 28.53
CA ASP A 389 15.84 0.92 28.32
C ASP A 389 15.91 -0.33 27.41
#